data_097aa740f44145822a70b404fc55f364
#
_entry.id   097aa740f44145822a70b404fc55f364
#
_cell.length_a   1.000
_cell.length_b   1.000
_cell.length_c   1.000
_cell.angle_alpha   90.00
_cell.angle_beta   90.00
_cell.angle_gamma   90.00
#
_symmetry.space_group_name_H-M   'P 1'
#
loop_
_entity.id
_entity.type
_entity.pdbx_description
1 polymer ?
#
loop_
_entity_poly.entity_id
_entity_poly.type
_entity_poly.pdbx_seq_one_letter_code
_entity_poly.pdbx_strand_id
1 'polypeptide(L)'
;GAMAARRLSSYDMDLVILEKEEDVAMGQSKANSGIVHAGFDPLPGSLKAKMNVQGNAMMEKTAEELGVSFRRNGSLILAFTEEDCKVLRKLYERGLSNGVPKLKLVSGEEAQRIEKNLPETVKMALYAGTGGVICPYELTIEAVGNAMDNGARLIRNFEVVSISRDGGAFIIEDRRGRKIEAEYVINCAGLYSDEIAAMIGDNSFKITPRAGEYMLLDKEAGWLTDATIFKVPDHMGKGVLATRTVDGNILLGPTSVDRDDKKDDKVTVSGLETVKEKEKLFFGDIPYDKVITQFAGLRAHGDKGDFIINSPTHGFI
;
A
#
# COMPACT_ATOMS: atom_id res chain seq x y z
N GLY A 1 -0.55 11.32 4.22
CA GLY A 1 -0.99 12.71 4.11
C GLY A 1 -2.50 12.84 3.99
N ALA A 2 -3.11 12.33 2.90
CA ALA A 2 -4.53 12.55 2.60
C ALA A 2 -5.48 12.17 3.76
N MET A 3 -5.35 10.98 4.33
CA MET A 3 -6.18 10.53 5.46
C MET A 3 -5.91 11.32 6.76
N ALA A 4 -4.66 11.76 6.97
CA ALA A 4 -4.33 12.64 8.10
C ALA A 4 -5.01 14.01 7.92
N ALA A 5 -4.91 14.61 6.73
CA ALA A 5 -5.56 15.86 6.40
C ALA A 5 -7.08 15.76 6.57
N ARG A 6 -7.72 14.71 6.04
CA ARG A 6 -9.15 14.43 6.23
C ARG A 6 -9.53 14.40 7.71
N ARG A 7 -8.72 13.72 8.54
CA ARG A 7 -9.00 13.63 9.97
C ARG A 7 -8.82 14.97 10.67
N LEU A 8 -7.77 15.71 10.34
CA LEU A 8 -7.46 17.00 10.94
C LEU A 8 -8.45 18.08 10.55
N SER A 9 -8.97 18.07 9.32
CA SER A 9 -9.99 19.03 8.87
C SER A 9 -11.32 18.96 9.63
N SER A 10 -11.51 17.94 10.49
CA SER A 10 -12.66 17.88 11.40
C SER A 10 -12.48 18.72 12.68
N TYR A 11 -11.34 19.36 12.85
CA TYR A 11 -11.06 20.26 13.98
C TYR A 11 -10.97 21.70 13.48
N ASP A 12 -11.22 22.66 14.37
CA ASP A 12 -11.07 24.10 14.08
C ASP A 12 -9.58 24.45 14.06
N MET A 13 -8.98 24.41 12.87
CA MET A 13 -7.56 24.71 12.64
C MET A 13 -7.32 25.18 11.19
N ASP A 14 -6.31 26.02 10.99
CA ASP A 14 -5.82 26.35 9.65
C ASP A 14 -4.92 25.23 9.14
N LEU A 15 -5.44 24.42 8.21
CA LEU A 15 -4.78 23.25 7.66
C LEU A 15 -4.32 23.51 6.23
N VAL A 16 -3.03 23.30 5.96
CA VAL A 16 -2.44 23.40 4.64
C VAL A 16 -1.82 22.08 4.23
N ILE A 17 -2.15 21.62 3.03
CA ILE A 17 -1.55 20.43 2.39
C ILE A 17 -0.58 20.95 1.33
N LEU A 18 0.71 20.58 1.46
CA LEU A 18 1.74 20.91 0.47
C LEU A 18 2.02 19.68 -0.39
N GLU A 19 1.84 19.81 -1.70
CA GLU A 19 2.12 18.75 -2.68
C GLU A 19 3.15 19.25 -3.71
N LYS A 20 4.21 18.48 -3.93
CA LYS A 20 5.28 18.85 -4.88
C LYS A 20 4.86 18.74 -6.33
N GLU A 21 3.95 17.81 -6.64
CA GLU A 21 3.48 17.55 -7.99
C GLU A 21 2.36 18.50 -8.39
N GLU A 22 1.94 18.42 -9.65
CA GLU A 22 0.83 19.21 -10.20
C GLU A 22 -0.55 18.77 -9.68
N ASP A 23 -0.64 17.55 -9.13
CA ASP A 23 -1.86 17.02 -8.51
C ASP A 23 -1.50 16.02 -7.40
N VAL A 24 -2.51 15.67 -6.59
CA VAL A 24 -2.40 14.64 -5.56
C VAL A 24 -2.33 13.24 -6.17
N ALA A 25 -1.89 12.26 -5.38
CA ALA A 25 -1.78 10.86 -5.79
C ALA A 25 -0.79 10.58 -6.95
N MET A 26 0.04 11.51 -7.37
CA MET A 26 0.95 11.34 -8.52
C MET A 26 2.11 10.37 -8.25
N GLY A 27 2.39 10.03 -6.99
CA GLY A 27 3.44 9.07 -6.61
C GLY A 27 2.92 7.65 -6.37
N GLN A 28 3.38 7.04 -5.28
CA GLN A 28 3.05 5.66 -4.89
C GLN A 28 1.55 5.42 -4.67
N SER A 29 0.79 6.45 -4.32
CA SER A 29 -0.65 6.32 -4.06
C SER A 29 -1.45 5.90 -5.29
N LYS A 30 -1.00 6.22 -6.53
CA LYS A 30 -1.62 5.74 -7.77
C LYS A 30 -1.06 4.40 -8.26
N ALA A 31 0.13 4.01 -7.82
CA ALA A 31 0.90 2.90 -8.37
C ALA A 31 1.14 1.79 -7.34
N ASN A 32 0.06 1.14 -6.92
CA ASN A 32 0.07 0.01 -6.00
C ASN A 32 -1.11 -0.94 -6.28
N SER A 33 -1.18 -2.06 -5.55
CA SER A 33 -2.19 -3.10 -5.79
C SER A 33 -3.59 -2.79 -5.24
N GLY A 34 -3.78 -1.70 -4.50
CA GLY A 34 -5.07 -1.36 -3.89
C GLY A 34 -5.57 -2.35 -2.84
N ILE A 35 -4.71 -3.24 -2.34
CA ILE A 35 -5.09 -4.28 -1.39
C ILE A 35 -5.24 -3.70 0.02
N VAL A 36 -6.39 -3.92 0.62
CA VAL A 36 -6.66 -3.69 2.03
C VAL A 36 -6.33 -4.97 2.80
N HIS A 37 -5.09 -5.04 3.31
CA HIS A 37 -4.59 -6.23 4.00
C HIS A 37 -5.34 -6.50 5.31
N ALA A 38 -5.53 -7.79 5.64
CA ALA A 38 -6.20 -8.22 6.87
C ALA A 38 -5.33 -8.04 8.13
N GLY A 39 -3.99 -8.06 8.01
CA GLY A 39 -3.08 -7.84 9.14
C GLY A 39 -2.40 -9.10 9.71
N PHE A 40 -2.46 -10.24 9.01
CA PHE A 40 -1.88 -11.51 9.49
C PHE A 40 -0.34 -11.58 9.40
N ASP A 41 0.27 -10.81 8.50
CA ASP A 41 1.70 -10.91 8.18
C ASP A 41 2.63 -10.11 9.11
N PRO A 42 2.31 -8.88 9.57
CA PRO A 42 3.19 -8.12 10.44
C PRO A 42 3.47 -8.81 11.77
N LEU A 43 4.67 -8.56 12.31
CA LEU A 43 5.06 -9.12 13.61
C LEU A 43 4.14 -8.61 14.73
N PRO A 44 3.68 -9.48 15.64
CA PRO A 44 2.87 -9.07 16.77
C PRO A 44 3.55 -7.99 17.62
N GLY A 45 2.77 -7.01 18.06
CA GLY A 45 3.26 -5.87 18.84
C GLY A 45 3.82 -4.72 18.00
N SER A 46 4.04 -4.90 16.69
CA SER A 46 4.49 -3.83 15.80
C SER A 46 3.38 -2.82 15.48
N LEU A 47 3.76 -1.59 15.12
CA LEU A 47 2.81 -0.59 14.62
C LEU A 47 2.11 -1.08 13.35
N LYS A 48 2.83 -1.79 12.47
CA LYS A 48 2.25 -2.42 11.28
C LYS A 48 1.11 -3.37 11.63
N ALA A 49 1.28 -4.24 12.64
CA ALA A 49 0.24 -5.18 13.06
C ALA A 49 -1.00 -4.42 13.54
N LYS A 50 -0.81 -3.49 14.47
CA LYS A 50 -1.89 -2.68 15.04
C LYS A 50 -2.64 -1.89 13.97
N MET A 51 -1.91 -1.13 13.14
CA MET A 51 -2.51 -0.24 12.15
C MET A 51 -3.15 -1.00 10.98
N ASN A 52 -2.63 -2.18 10.59
CA ASN A 52 -3.29 -3.01 9.58
C ASN A 52 -4.68 -3.45 10.01
N VAL A 53 -4.81 -4.02 11.23
CA VAL A 53 -6.09 -4.53 11.73
C VAL A 53 -7.09 -3.38 11.93
N GLN A 54 -6.64 -2.28 12.53
CA GLN A 54 -7.48 -1.10 12.73
C GLN A 54 -7.90 -0.46 11.41
N GLY A 55 -6.96 -0.23 10.50
CA GLY A 55 -7.23 0.36 9.18
C GLY A 55 -8.17 -0.52 8.34
N ASN A 56 -7.99 -1.85 8.38
CA ASN A 56 -8.89 -2.78 7.71
C ASN A 56 -10.33 -2.67 8.24
N ALA A 57 -10.51 -2.58 9.56
CA ALA A 57 -11.83 -2.45 10.18
C ALA A 57 -12.53 -1.13 9.82
N MET A 58 -11.77 -0.06 9.58
CA MET A 58 -12.30 1.27 9.25
C MET A 58 -12.60 1.43 7.76
N MET A 59 -11.94 0.64 6.89
CA MET A 59 -11.87 0.94 5.46
C MET A 59 -13.22 0.96 4.75
N GLU A 60 -14.11 0.04 5.06
CA GLU A 60 -15.43 -0.06 4.43
C GLU A 60 -16.27 1.20 4.66
N LYS A 61 -16.35 1.63 5.94
CA LYS A 61 -17.03 2.88 6.31
C LYS A 61 -16.36 4.10 5.68
N THR A 62 -15.02 4.13 5.67
CA THR A 62 -14.26 5.24 5.08
C THR A 62 -14.50 5.34 3.57
N ALA A 63 -14.55 4.21 2.87
CA ALA A 63 -14.84 4.16 1.44
C ALA A 63 -16.28 4.64 1.14
N GLU A 64 -17.26 4.19 1.94
CA GLU A 64 -18.65 4.65 1.85
C GLU A 64 -18.77 6.16 2.06
N GLU A 65 -18.17 6.70 3.12
CA GLU A 65 -18.18 8.14 3.43
C GLU A 65 -17.54 9.00 2.32
N LEU A 66 -16.56 8.46 1.60
CA LEU A 66 -15.85 9.15 0.51
C LEU A 66 -16.42 8.83 -0.87
N GLY A 67 -17.43 7.96 -1.00
CA GLY A 67 -17.97 7.54 -2.29
C GLY A 67 -17.00 6.71 -3.14
N VAL A 68 -15.98 6.09 -2.53
CA VAL A 68 -14.96 5.30 -3.22
C VAL A 68 -15.35 3.83 -3.26
N SER A 69 -15.19 3.20 -4.42
CA SER A 69 -15.47 1.77 -4.59
C SER A 69 -14.55 0.91 -3.73
N PHE A 70 -15.15 0.05 -2.91
CA PHE A 70 -14.46 -0.91 -2.04
C PHE A 70 -15.13 -2.29 -2.13
N ARG A 71 -14.34 -3.35 -2.12
CA ARG A 71 -14.86 -4.72 -2.11
C ARG A 71 -14.08 -5.60 -1.14
N ARG A 72 -14.80 -6.31 -0.26
CA ARG A 72 -14.24 -7.40 0.55
C ARG A 72 -14.23 -8.67 -0.28
N ASN A 73 -13.13 -8.93 -0.96
CA ASN A 73 -12.97 -10.11 -1.81
C ASN A 73 -12.21 -11.25 -1.12
N GLY A 74 -11.70 -11.01 0.10
CA GLY A 74 -10.87 -11.97 0.81
C GLY A 74 -9.48 -12.12 0.20
N SER A 75 -8.61 -12.82 0.94
CA SER A 75 -7.25 -13.15 0.48
C SER A 75 -6.96 -14.62 0.75
N LEU A 76 -6.33 -15.30 -0.20
CA LEU A 76 -5.84 -16.67 -0.09
C LEU A 76 -4.32 -16.68 -0.21
N ILE A 77 -3.63 -17.19 0.80
CA ILE A 77 -2.19 -17.42 0.77
C ILE A 77 -1.98 -18.91 0.56
N LEU A 78 -1.40 -19.30 -0.58
CA LEU A 78 -1.32 -20.68 -1.03
C LEU A 78 -0.03 -21.36 -0.60
N ALA A 79 -0.15 -22.61 -0.17
CA ALA A 79 0.97 -23.54 0.11
C ALA A 79 0.93 -24.71 -0.86
N PHE A 80 2.07 -25.02 -1.47
CA PHE A 80 2.25 -26.10 -2.44
C PHE A 80 3.11 -27.25 -1.88
N THR A 81 3.93 -26.96 -0.87
CA THR A 81 4.83 -27.92 -0.23
C THR A 81 4.53 -28.04 1.27
N GLU A 82 5.07 -29.09 1.92
CA GLU A 82 4.96 -29.22 3.38
C GLU A 82 5.66 -28.09 4.15
N GLU A 83 6.75 -27.56 3.59
CA GLU A 83 7.42 -26.39 4.17
C GLU A 83 6.54 -25.14 4.08
N ASP A 84 5.87 -24.94 2.95
CA ASP A 84 4.90 -23.84 2.81
C ASP A 84 3.76 -23.99 3.85
N CYS A 85 3.27 -25.20 4.08
CA CYS A 85 2.24 -25.47 5.10
C CYS A 85 2.70 -25.09 6.51
N LYS A 86 3.97 -25.33 6.85
CA LYS A 86 4.54 -24.90 8.15
C LYS A 86 4.57 -23.38 8.26
N VAL A 87 4.93 -22.68 7.19
CA VAL A 87 4.91 -21.20 7.15
C VAL A 87 3.48 -20.67 7.31
N LEU A 88 2.49 -21.27 6.62
CA LEU A 88 1.09 -20.88 6.76
C LEU A 88 0.57 -21.01 8.20
N ARG A 89 0.94 -22.09 8.91
CA ARG A 89 0.57 -22.25 10.33
C ARG A 89 1.13 -21.13 11.19
N LYS A 90 2.39 -20.75 10.98
CA LYS A 90 3.01 -19.61 11.69
C LYS A 90 2.33 -18.28 11.36
N LEU A 91 1.96 -18.06 10.09
CA LEU A 91 1.19 -16.85 9.70
C LEU A 91 -0.20 -16.83 10.31
N TYR A 92 -0.85 -17.99 10.41
CA TYR A 92 -2.15 -18.12 11.08
C TYR A 92 -2.05 -17.76 12.56
N GLU A 93 -1.10 -18.34 13.29
CA GLU A 93 -0.87 -18.04 14.71
C GLU A 93 -0.55 -16.56 14.93
N ARG A 94 0.29 -15.99 14.05
CA ARG A 94 0.62 -14.56 14.04
C ARG A 94 -0.62 -13.70 13.82
N GLY A 95 -1.43 -14.05 12.84
CA GLY A 95 -2.68 -13.35 12.55
C GLY A 95 -3.69 -13.39 13.70
N LEU A 96 -3.80 -14.53 14.39
CA LEU A 96 -4.61 -14.65 15.61
C LEU A 96 -4.08 -13.73 16.71
N SER A 97 -2.75 -13.72 16.92
CA SER A 97 -2.09 -12.84 17.90
C SER A 97 -2.28 -11.35 17.58
N ASN A 98 -2.37 -11.00 16.30
CA ASN A 98 -2.66 -9.62 15.85
C ASN A 98 -4.16 -9.26 15.95
N GLY A 99 -5.03 -10.21 16.27
CA GLY A 99 -6.48 -9.99 16.37
C GLY A 99 -7.18 -9.94 15.01
N VAL A 100 -6.65 -10.58 13.97
CA VAL A 100 -7.27 -10.62 12.64
C VAL A 100 -8.54 -11.45 12.67
N PRO A 101 -9.72 -10.85 12.36
CA PRO A 101 -10.97 -11.60 12.36
C PRO A 101 -11.14 -12.43 11.07
N LYS A 102 -11.99 -13.48 11.15
CA LYS A 102 -12.31 -14.36 10.01
C LYS A 102 -11.09 -14.97 9.31
N LEU A 103 -10.04 -15.28 10.07
CA LEU A 103 -8.84 -15.95 9.59
C LEU A 103 -8.99 -17.47 9.75
N LYS A 104 -8.69 -18.24 8.70
CA LYS A 104 -8.85 -19.70 8.70
C LYS A 104 -7.73 -20.38 7.92
N LEU A 105 -7.25 -21.53 8.41
CA LEU A 105 -6.53 -22.49 7.58
C LEU A 105 -7.57 -23.38 6.89
N VAL A 106 -7.43 -23.56 5.58
CA VAL A 106 -8.32 -24.38 4.75
C VAL A 106 -7.52 -25.38 3.94
N SER A 107 -8.11 -26.53 3.63
CA SER A 107 -7.49 -27.53 2.75
C SER A 107 -7.40 -27.00 1.31
N GLY A 108 -6.60 -27.68 0.45
CA GLY A 108 -6.55 -27.35 -0.97
C GLY A 108 -7.93 -27.43 -1.64
N GLU A 109 -8.72 -28.45 -1.32
CA GLU A 109 -10.09 -28.62 -1.83
C GLU A 109 -11.02 -27.48 -1.38
N GLU A 110 -10.91 -27.06 -0.13
CA GLU A 110 -11.68 -25.92 0.37
C GLU A 110 -11.26 -24.61 -0.28
N ALA A 111 -9.95 -24.42 -0.51
CA ALA A 111 -9.44 -23.27 -1.24
C ALA A 111 -9.98 -23.21 -2.67
N GLN A 112 -10.05 -24.35 -3.37
CA GLN A 112 -10.65 -24.47 -4.71
C GLN A 112 -12.16 -24.23 -4.74
N ARG A 113 -12.87 -24.50 -3.64
CA ARG A 113 -14.30 -24.11 -3.54
C ARG A 113 -14.48 -22.60 -3.40
N ILE A 114 -13.51 -21.91 -2.77
CA ILE A 114 -13.50 -20.44 -2.64
C ILE A 114 -13.08 -19.81 -3.98
N GLU A 115 -12.05 -20.37 -4.61
CA GLU A 115 -11.48 -19.87 -5.88
C GLU A 115 -11.27 -21.04 -6.86
N LYS A 116 -12.15 -21.15 -7.84
CA LYS A 116 -12.29 -22.33 -8.70
C LYS A 116 -11.11 -22.58 -9.65
N ASN A 117 -10.37 -21.51 -9.98
CA ASN A 117 -9.27 -21.59 -10.94
C ASN A 117 -7.91 -21.95 -10.28
N LEU A 118 -7.90 -22.22 -8.98
CA LEU A 118 -6.69 -22.65 -8.31
C LEU A 118 -6.28 -24.08 -8.77
N PRO A 119 -4.98 -24.34 -8.93
CA PRO A 119 -4.49 -25.66 -9.33
C PRO A 119 -4.70 -26.70 -8.22
N GLU A 120 -4.89 -27.96 -8.63
CA GLU A 120 -5.01 -29.11 -7.72
C GLU A 120 -3.76 -29.35 -6.83
N THR A 121 -2.63 -28.76 -7.21
CA THR A 121 -1.38 -28.84 -6.46
C THR A 121 -1.38 -28.05 -5.16
N VAL A 122 -2.40 -27.19 -4.91
CA VAL A 122 -2.55 -26.47 -3.64
C VAL A 122 -2.86 -27.47 -2.52
N LYS A 123 -1.98 -27.55 -1.52
CA LYS A 123 -2.14 -28.44 -0.36
C LYS A 123 -2.97 -27.81 0.76
N MET A 124 -2.73 -26.54 0.99
CA MET A 124 -3.35 -25.75 2.08
C MET A 124 -3.39 -24.28 1.68
N ALA A 125 -4.34 -23.54 2.24
CA ALA A 125 -4.33 -22.10 2.15
C ALA A 125 -4.67 -21.43 3.49
N LEU A 126 -4.15 -20.20 3.68
CA LEU A 126 -4.62 -19.30 4.72
C LEU A 126 -5.66 -18.35 4.10
N TYR A 127 -6.90 -18.49 4.51
CA TYR A 127 -7.98 -17.61 4.08
C TYR A 127 -8.16 -16.47 5.08
N ALA A 128 -8.02 -15.24 4.61
CA ALA A 128 -8.24 -14.02 5.38
C ALA A 128 -9.49 -13.30 4.85
N GLY A 129 -10.64 -13.61 5.45
CA GLY A 129 -11.95 -13.16 4.96
C GLY A 129 -12.22 -11.66 5.09
N THR A 130 -11.36 -10.92 5.81
CA THR A 130 -11.42 -9.46 5.92
C THR A 130 -10.52 -8.74 4.91
N GLY A 131 -9.75 -9.45 4.11
CA GLY A 131 -9.03 -8.87 2.98
C GLY A 131 -9.98 -8.16 2.00
N GLY A 132 -9.51 -7.11 1.36
CA GLY A 132 -10.31 -6.37 0.40
C GLY A 132 -9.46 -5.63 -0.63
N VAL A 133 -10.13 -5.01 -1.58
CA VAL A 133 -9.53 -4.16 -2.61
C VAL A 133 -10.26 -2.83 -2.69
N ILE A 134 -9.52 -1.77 -2.98
CA ILE A 134 -10.00 -0.41 -3.14
C ILE A 134 -9.26 0.26 -4.29
N CYS A 135 -9.81 1.28 -4.91
CA CYS A 135 -9.02 2.16 -5.77
C CYS A 135 -8.17 3.11 -4.91
N PRO A 136 -6.84 2.92 -4.80
CA PRO A 136 -6.01 3.73 -3.90
C PRO A 136 -5.83 5.16 -4.43
N TYR A 137 -5.95 5.35 -5.73
CA TYR A 137 -5.90 6.62 -6.40
C TYR A 137 -7.13 7.47 -6.02
N GLU A 138 -8.34 6.94 -6.22
CA GLU A 138 -9.60 7.61 -5.84
C GLU A 138 -9.64 7.89 -4.33
N LEU A 139 -9.29 6.91 -3.49
CA LEU A 139 -9.23 7.11 -2.04
C LEU A 139 -8.38 8.32 -1.65
N THR A 140 -7.26 8.53 -2.34
CA THR A 140 -6.37 9.67 -2.06
C THR A 140 -6.99 10.98 -2.48
N ILE A 141 -7.58 11.05 -3.68
CA ILE A 141 -8.23 12.24 -4.21
C ILE A 141 -9.42 12.64 -3.33
N GLU A 142 -10.31 11.70 -3.05
CA GLU A 142 -11.52 11.95 -2.28
C GLU A 142 -11.21 12.32 -0.83
N ALA A 143 -10.16 11.73 -0.23
CA ALA A 143 -9.74 12.13 1.12
C ALA A 143 -9.17 13.55 1.17
N VAL A 144 -8.45 14.00 0.13
CA VAL A 144 -7.97 15.38 0.03
C VAL A 144 -9.14 16.33 -0.29
N GLY A 145 -10.02 15.96 -1.23
CA GLY A 145 -11.22 16.72 -1.56
C GLY A 145 -12.08 16.95 -0.33
N ASN A 146 -12.36 15.90 0.45
CA ASN A 146 -13.10 15.99 1.70
C ASN A 146 -12.42 16.92 2.73
N ALA A 147 -11.08 16.88 2.83
CA ALA A 147 -10.37 17.83 3.69
C ALA A 147 -10.53 19.29 3.20
N MET A 148 -10.50 19.51 1.88
CA MET A 148 -10.69 20.84 1.29
C MET A 148 -12.12 21.37 1.49
N ASP A 149 -13.13 20.52 1.37
CA ASP A 149 -14.53 20.85 1.66
C ASP A 149 -14.73 21.28 3.11
N ASN A 150 -13.87 20.78 4.02
CA ASN A 150 -13.82 21.18 5.43
C ASN A 150 -12.79 22.29 5.71
N GLY A 151 -12.37 23.06 4.71
CA GLY A 151 -11.57 24.27 4.86
C GLY A 151 -10.04 24.09 4.73
N ALA A 152 -9.54 22.89 4.51
CA ALA A 152 -8.11 22.69 4.25
C ALA A 152 -7.69 23.32 2.91
N ARG A 153 -6.53 23.94 2.86
CA ARG A 153 -5.96 24.51 1.64
C ARG A 153 -4.95 23.55 1.01
N LEU A 154 -5.11 23.22 -0.27
CA LEU A 154 -4.14 22.46 -1.04
C LEU A 154 -3.26 23.40 -1.87
N ILE A 155 -1.95 23.35 -1.70
CA ILE A 155 -0.96 24.08 -2.50
C ILE A 155 -0.13 23.05 -3.29
N ARG A 156 -0.38 22.99 -4.59
CA ARG A 156 0.30 22.12 -5.54
C ARG A 156 1.56 22.78 -6.11
N ASN A 157 2.42 21.99 -6.74
CA ASN A 157 3.72 22.45 -7.25
C ASN A 157 4.54 23.17 -6.17
N PHE A 158 4.49 22.65 -4.94
CA PHE A 158 5.22 23.14 -3.78
C PHE A 158 6.23 22.08 -3.33
N GLU A 159 7.35 21.99 -4.02
CA GLU A 159 8.46 21.08 -3.65
C GLU A 159 9.21 21.72 -2.48
N VAL A 160 9.04 21.19 -1.29
CA VAL A 160 9.76 21.64 -0.08
C VAL A 160 11.25 21.39 -0.26
N VAL A 161 12.07 22.43 -0.08
CA VAL A 161 13.54 22.34 -0.19
C VAL A 161 14.24 22.79 1.10
N SER A 162 13.55 23.48 2.00
CA SER A 162 14.06 23.77 3.33
C SER A 162 12.95 23.89 4.36
N ILE A 163 13.28 23.51 5.59
CA ILE A 163 12.46 23.73 6.78
C ILE A 163 13.38 24.31 7.84
N SER A 164 13.05 25.50 8.34
CA SER A 164 13.78 26.17 9.43
C SER A 164 12.82 26.58 10.54
N ARG A 165 13.36 27.03 11.67
CA ARG A 165 12.54 27.62 12.75
C ARG A 165 12.83 29.10 12.88
N ASP A 166 11.77 29.87 13.08
CA ASP A 166 11.83 31.29 13.43
C ASP A 166 10.74 31.59 14.47
N GLY A 167 11.13 32.23 15.59
CA GLY A 167 10.18 32.61 16.66
C GLY A 167 9.35 31.46 17.26
N GLY A 168 9.76 30.19 17.06
CA GLY A 168 9.01 29.01 17.51
C GLY A 168 8.17 28.33 16.42
N ALA A 169 7.87 29.00 15.33
CA ALA A 169 7.18 28.45 14.16
C ALA A 169 8.17 27.79 13.18
N PHE A 170 7.64 26.91 12.33
CA PHE A 170 8.36 26.37 11.18
C PHE A 170 8.16 27.26 9.97
N ILE A 171 9.26 27.60 9.29
CA ILE A 171 9.24 28.25 7.98
C ILE A 171 9.59 27.18 6.93
N ILE A 172 8.61 26.87 6.11
CA ILE A 172 8.70 25.84 5.06
C ILE A 172 8.85 26.58 3.73
N GLU A 173 9.96 26.34 3.03
CA GLU A 173 10.27 27.03 1.78
C GLU A 173 10.31 26.03 0.61
N ASP A 174 9.72 26.44 -0.51
CA ASP A 174 9.78 25.68 -1.75
C ASP A 174 10.92 26.14 -2.66
N ARG A 175 11.15 25.37 -3.73
CA ARG A 175 12.18 25.65 -4.75
C ARG A 175 12.04 27.01 -5.45
N ARG A 176 10.85 27.65 -5.38
CA ARG A 176 10.54 28.96 -5.98
C ARG A 176 10.65 30.11 -4.98
N GLY A 177 11.05 29.82 -3.75
CA GLY A 177 11.17 30.81 -2.67
C GLY A 177 9.83 31.19 -2.01
N ARG A 178 8.73 30.47 -2.30
CA ARG A 178 7.48 30.65 -1.56
C ARG A 178 7.62 30.08 -0.16
N LYS A 179 7.04 30.76 0.82
CA LYS A 179 7.16 30.39 2.24
C LYS A 179 5.78 30.18 2.86
N ILE A 180 5.72 29.17 3.71
CA ILE A 180 4.58 28.87 4.57
C ILE A 180 5.11 28.82 6.00
N GLU A 181 4.43 29.54 6.90
CA GLU A 181 4.66 29.49 8.33
C GLU A 181 3.66 28.54 8.98
N ALA A 182 4.12 27.66 9.90
CA ALA A 182 3.26 26.72 10.58
C ALA A 182 3.79 26.41 11.99
N GLU A 183 2.89 26.27 12.97
CA GLU A 183 3.21 25.83 14.32
C GLU A 183 3.54 24.34 14.36
N TYR A 184 2.88 23.54 13.51
CA TYR A 184 3.02 22.10 13.42
C TYR A 184 3.29 21.67 11.98
N VAL A 185 4.14 20.68 11.81
CA VAL A 185 4.44 20.04 10.52
C VAL A 185 4.25 18.53 10.65
N ILE A 186 3.47 17.94 9.74
CA ILE A 186 3.31 16.50 9.64
C ILE A 186 3.97 16.04 8.34
N ASN A 187 5.09 15.32 8.49
CA ASN A 187 5.85 14.78 7.38
C ASN A 187 5.18 13.52 6.84
N CYS A 188 4.45 13.67 5.75
CA CYS A 188 3.84 12.56 4.99
C CYS A 188 4.42 12.46 3.58
N ALA A 189 5.69 12.82 3.37
CA ALA A 189 6.33 12.91 2.07
C ALA A 189 6.66 11.54 1.43
N GLY A 190 6.23 10.43 2.07
CA GLY A 190 6.34 9.09 1.52
C GLY A 190 7.77 8.70 1.19
N LEU A 191 8.08 8.57 -0.09
CA LEU A 191 9.40 8.19 -0.60
C LEU A 191 10.51 9.19 -0.22
N TYR A 192 10.14 10.46 0.05
CA TYR A 192 11.05 11.54 0.39
C TYR A 192 10.99 11.94 1.89
N SER A 193 10.33 11.14 2.74
CA SER A 193 10.14 11.47 4.16
C SER A 193 11.47 11.61 4.92
N ASP A 194 12.49 10.83 4.58
CA ASP A 194 13.82 10.91 5.18
C ASP A 194 14.53 12.22 4.79
N GLU A 195 14.36 12.71 3.56
CA GLU A 195 14.93 13.98 3.11
C GLU A 195 14.27 15.17 3.82
N ILE A 196 12.94 15.12 3.98
CA ILE A 196 12.20 16.15 4.72
C ILE A 196 12.59 16.14 6.20
N ALA A 197 12.74 14.95 6.82
CA ALA A 197 13.18 14.83 8.20
C ALA A 197 14.63 15.37 8.40
N ALA A 198 15.52 15.12 7.43
CA ALA A 198 16.89 15.63 7.47
C ALA A 198 16.97 17.17 7.46
N MET A 199 15.97 17.88 6.87
CA MET A 199 15.93 19.35 6.88
C MET A 199 15.80 19.95 8.28
N ILE A 200 15.26 19.18 9.24
CA ILE A 200 15.18 19.59 10.65
C ILE A 200 16.23 18.89 11.54
N GLY A 201 17.22 18.23 10.92
CA GLY A 201 18.32 17.53 11.60
C GLY A 201 18.00 16.09 12.02
N ASP A 202 16.84 15.53 11.70
CA ASP A 202 16.53 14.13 11.99
C ASP A 202 17.03 13.21 10.87
N ASN A 203 18.12 12.50 11.15
CA ASN A 203 18.70 11.49 10.26
C ASN A 203 18.52 10.07 10.84
N SER A 204 17.51 9.85 11.68
CA SER A 204 17.31 8.59 12.41
C SER A 204 16.87 7.43 11.54
N PHE A 205 16.39 7.67 10.31
CA PHE A 205 15.93 6.65 9.37
C PHE A 205 16.27 6.99 7.92
N LYS A 206 16.24 5.95 7.08
CA LYS A 206 16.45 6.07 5.64
C LYS A 206 15.34 5.36 4.88
N ILE A 207 14.92 5.95 3.75
CA ILE A 207 13.95 5.36 2.82
C ILE A 207 14.67 4.89 1.56
N THR A 208 14.56 3.59 1.28
CA THR A 208 15.01 2.99 0.02
C THR A 208 13.80 2.79 -0.90
N PRO A 209 13.83 3.28 -2.15
CA PRO A 209 12.77 3.00 -3.11
C PRO A 209 12.79 1.53 -3.50
N ARG A 210 11.66 0.84 -3.34
CA ARG A 210 11.51 -0.56 -3.72
C ARG A 210 10.47 -0.69 -4.83
N ALA A 211 10.93 -0.94 -6.05
CA ALA A 211 10.08 -1.07 -7.22
C ALA A 211 9.23 -2.33 -7.16
N GLY A 212 7.95 -2.18 -7.42
CA GLY A 212 7.02 -3.24 -7.72
C GLY A 212 6.44 -3.02 -9.11
N GLU A 213 6.73 -3.92 -10.03
CA GLU A 213 6.29 -3.86 -11.41
C GLU A 213 5.06 -4.74 -11.61
N TYR A 214 4.06 -4.23 -12.33
CA TYR A 214 2.75 -4.85 -12.49
C TYR A 214 2.35 -4.96 -13.95
N MET A 215 1.50 -5.95 -14.24
CA MET A 215 0.68 -6.04 -15.45
C MET A 215 -0.79 -5.91 -15.07
N LEU A 216 -1.53 -5.06 -15.78
CA LEU A 216 -2.96 -4.92 -15.66
C LEU A 216 -3.64 -5.52 -16.89
N LEU A 217 -4.49 -6.52 -16.68
CA LEU A 217 -5.26 -7.17 -17.71
C LEU A 217 -6.65 -6.53 -17.81
N ASP A 218 -7.24 -6.61 -19.01
CA ASP A 218 -8.61 -6.19 -19.27
C ASP A 218 -9.63 -6.92 -18.38
N LYS A 219 -10.81 -6.33 -18.21
CA LYS A 219 -11.94 -6.90 -17.47
C LYS A 219 -12.40 -8.24 -18.02
N GLU A 220 -12.16 -8.51 -19.30
CA GLU A 220 -12.42 -9.82 -19.92
C GLU A 220 -11.66 -10.96 -19.25
N ALA A 221 -10.51 -10.66 -18.62
CA ALA A 221 -9.76 -11.61 -17.80
C ALA A 221 -10.30 -11.76 -16.36
N GLY A 222 -11.33 -11.01 -15.99
CA GLY A 222 -11.87 -10.95 -14.62
C GLY A 222 -12.41 -12.30 -14.07
N TRP A 223 -12.57 -13.29 -14.94
CA TRP A 223 -12.90 -14.66 -14.56
C TRP A 223 -11.76 -15.39 -13.86
N LEU A 224 -10.52 -14.90 -13.97
CA LEU A 224 -9.32 -15.58 -13.49
C LEU A 224 -9.31 -15.75 -11.96
N THR A 225 -9.69 -14.71 -11.23
CA THR A 225 -9.86 -14.79 -9.77
C THR A 225 -10.82 -13.72 -9.27
N ASP A 226 -11.55 -14.04 -8.21
CA ASP A 226 -12.32 -13.06 -7.42
C ASP A 226 -11.55 -12.64 -6.15
N ALA A 227 -10.86 -13.58 -5.51
CA ALA A 227 -10.05 -13.32 -4.33
C ALA A 227 -8.67 -12.73 -4.68
N THR A 228 -8.00 -12.16 -3.69
CA THR A 228 -6.58 -11.83 -3.81
C THR A 228 -5.75 -13.06 -3.50
N ILE A 229 -4.96 -13.52 -4.45
CA ILE A 229 -4.14 -14.73 -4.35
C ILE A 229 -2.69 -14.35 -4.08
N PHE A 230 -2.09 -14.96 -3.06
CA PHE A 230 -0.67 -14.84 -2.73
C PHE A 230 -0.03 -16.23 -2.66
N LYS A 231 1.26 -16.30 -2.88
CA LYS A 231 2.08 -17.41 -2.40
C LYS A 231 2.56 -17.12 -0.97
N VAL A 232 2.88 -18.17 -0.24
CA VAL A 232 3.62 -18.08 1.02
C VAL A 232 4.84 -17.18 0.84
N PRO A 233 5.11 -16.23 1.77
CA PRO A 233 6.29 -15.38 1.70
C PRO A 233 7.57 -16.20 1.67
N ASP A 234 8.49 -15.82 0.82
CA ASP A 234 9.87 -16.31 0.80
C ASP A 234 10.81 -15.27 1.44
N HIS A 235 12.14 -15.52 1.38
CA HIS A 235 13.15 -14.60 1.92
C HIS A 235 13.14 -13.20 1.27
N MET A 236 12.53 -13.05 0.09
CA MET A 236 12.36 -11.78 -0.63
C MET A 236 11.03 -11.08 -0.29
N GLY A 237 10.18 -11.67 0.54
CA GLY A 237 8.90 -11.13 0.97
C GLY A 237 7.68 -11.87 0.43
N LYS A 238 6.53 -11.18 0.29
CA LYS A 238 5.25 -11.81 -0.10
C LYS A 238 5.21 -12.36 -1.54
N GLY A 239 6.17 -11.98 -2.36
CA GLY A 239 6.20 -12.40 -3.76
C GLY A 239 5.13 -11.75 -4.62
N VAL A 240 4.94 -12.31 -5.82
CA VAL A 240 3.93 -11.90 -6.79
C VAL A 240 2.54 -12.35 -6.33
N LEU A 241 1.52 -11.61 -6.67
CA LEU A 241 0.12 -11.85 -6.36
C LEU A 241 -0.75 -11.62 -7.59
N ALA A 242 -1.92 -12.25 -7.61
CA ALA A 242 -3.00 -11.93 -8.53
C ALA A 242 -4.19 -11.37 -7.75
N THR A 243 -4.79 -10.30 -8.23
CA THR A 243 -6.00 -9.76 -7.61
C THR A 243 -6.92 -9.12 -8.64
N ARG A 244 -8.22 -9.24 -8.42
CA ARG A 244 -9.22 -8.51 -9.18
C ARG A 244 -9.40 -7.13 -8.56
N THR A 245 -9.25 -6.07 -9.35
CA THR A 245 -9.47 -4.69 -8.89
C THR A 245 -10.97 -4.42 -8.64
N VAL A 246 -11.28 -3.29 -8.01
CA VAL A 246 -12.68 -2.87 -7.82
C VAL A 246 -13.41 -2.68 -9.15
N ASP A 247 -12.70 -2.33 -10.21
CA ASP A 247 -13.22 -2.13 -11.56
C ASP A 247 -13.37 -3.41 -12.35
N GLY A 248 -12.88 -4.54 -11.85
CA GLY A 248 -12.98 -5.86 -12.48
C GLY A 248 -11.78 -6.29 -13.31
N ASN A 249 -10.78 -5.46 -13.47
CA ASN A 249 -9.51 -5.80 -14.11
C ASN A 249 -8.71 -6.80 -13.26
N ILE A 250 -7.80 -7.54 -13.86
CA ILE A 250 -6.86 -8.41 -13.14
C ILE A 250 -5.50 -7.73 -13.06
N LEU A 251 -4.99 -7.58 -11.86
CA LEU A 251 -3.65 -7.07 -11.58
C LEU A 251 -2.74 -8.23 -11.19
N LEU A 252 -1.63 -8.37 -11.91
CA LEU A 252 -0.57 -9.36 -11.69
C LEU A 252 0.71 -8.64 -11.27
N GLY A 253 1.40 -9.16 -10.29
CA GLY A 253 2.58 -8.54 -9.68
C GLY A 253 2.38 -8.38 -8.18
N PRO A 254 3.23 -7.58 -7.49
CA PRO A 254 4.40 -6.89 -8.02
C PRO A 254 5.68 -7.73 -7.97
N THR A 255 6.70 -7.23 -8.66
CA THR A 255 8.09 -7.55 -8.32
C THR A 255 8.51 -6.87 -7.00
N SER A 256 9.73 -7.13 -6.54
CA SER A 256 10.27 -6.47 -5.34
C SER A 256 11.77 -6.26 -5.52
N VAL A 257 12.16 -5.10 -6.07
CA VAL A 257 13.55 -4.78 -6.44
C VAL A 257 13.90 -3.41 -5.90
N ASP A 258 14.96 -3.31 -5.09
CA ASP A 258 15.46 -2.03 -4.61
C ASP A 258 16.06 -1.22 -5.76
N ARG A 259 15.84 0.09 -5.73
CA ARG A 259 16.37 1.07 -6.69
C ARG A 259 17.25 2.07 -5.96
N ASP A 260 18.21 2.65 -6.65
CA ASP A 260 19.05 3.72 -6.10
C ASP A 260 18.40 5.09 -6.27
N ASP A 261 17.61 5.29 -7.33
CA ASP A 261 16.95 6.55 -7.64
C ASP A 261 15.45 6.49 -7.25
N LYS A 262 15.01 7.41 -6.43
CA LYS A 262 13.60 7.61 -6.03
C LYS A 262 12.67 8.02 -7.19
N LYS A 263 13.22 8.25 -8.39
CA LYS A 263 12.49 8.57 -9.63
C LYS A 263 12.46 7.42 -10.64
N ASP A 264 13.18 6.32 -10.37
CA ASP A 264 13.27 5.18 -11.31
C ASP A 264 12.05 4.24 -11.13
N ASP A 265 10.92 4.67 -11.67
CA ASP A 265 9.66 3.90 -11.74
C ASP A 265 9.48 3.15 -13.06
N LYS A 266 10.57 2.86 -13.77
CA LYS A 266 10.54 2.15 -15.04
C LYS A 266 10.14 0.69 -14.87
N VAL A 267 9.33 0.21 -15.81
CA VAL A 267 9.05 -1.22 -15.99
C VAL A 267 10.16 -1.84 -16.82
N THR A 268 10.62 -3.03 -16.42
CA THR A 268 11.70 -3.76 -17.08
C THR A 268 11.20 -5.07 -17.68
N VAL A 269 11.83 -5.52 -18.79
CA VAL A 269 11.50 -6.81 -19.40
C VAL A 269 11.70 -7.94 -18.39
N SER A 270 12.83 -7.94 -17.67
CA SER A 270 13.13 -8.96 -16.67
C SER A 270 12.15 -8.99 -15.49
N GLY A 271 11.63 -7.81 -15.07
CA GLY A 271 10.61 -7.71 -14.05
C GLY A 271 9.29 -8.34 -14.50
N LEU A 272 8.86 -8.05 -15.71
CA LEU A 272 7.64 -8.64 -16.28
C LEU A 272 7.77 -10.16 -16.51
N GLU A 273 8.95 -10.63 -16.95
CA GLU A 273 9.22 -12.07 -17.06
C GLU A 273 9.13 -12.74 -15.68
N THR A 274 9.70 -12.12 -14.65
CA THR A 274 9.59 -12.60 -13.26
C THR A 274 8.13 -12.69 -12.79
N VAL A 275 7.30 -11.70 -13.12
CA VAL A 275 5.86 -11.76 -12.82
C VAL A 275 5.23 -12.94 -13.54
N LYS A 276 5.45 -13.09 -14.86
CA LYS A 276 4.89 -14.19 -15.66
C LYS A 276 5.29 -15.58 -15.13
N GLU A 277 6.55 -15.75 -14.76
CA GLU A 277 7.03 -17.04 -14.24
C GLU A 277 6.39 -17.42 -12.89
N LYS A 278 6.26 -16.43 -11.99
CA LYS A 278 5.70 -16.67 -10.66
C LYS A 278 4.18 -16.89 -10.70
N GLU A 279 3.47 -16.20 -11.59
CA GLU A 279 2.01 -16.33 -11.74
C GLU A 279 1.58 -17.71 -12.28
N LYS A 280 2.44 -18.39 -13.04
CA LYS A 280 2.19 -19.79 -13.49
C LYS A 280 1.96 -20.76 -12.34
N LEU A 281 2.38 -20.41 -11.12
CA LEU A 281 2.12 -21.22 -9.92
C LEU A 281 0.65 -21.15 -9.48
N PHE A 282 -0.06 -20.07 -9.83
CA PHE A 282 -1.43 -19.84 -9.38
C PHE A 282 -2.45 -20.31 -10.40
N PHE A 283 -2.14 -20.14 -11.70
CA PHE A 283 -3.07 -20.40 -12.77
C PHE A 283 -2.37 -21.10 -13.95
N GLY A 284 -3.05 -22.11 -14.52
CA GLY A 284 -2.51 -22.87 -15.65
C GLY A 284 -2.43 -22.07 -16.94
N ASP A 285 -3.39 -21.21 -17.20
CA ASP A 285 -3.45 -20.39 -18.41
C ASP A 285 -3.85 -18.95 -18.04
N ILE A 286 -2.97 -18.03 -18.33
CA ILE A 286 -3.17 -16.60 -18.07
C ILE A 286 -3.26 -15.88 -19.41
N PRO A 287 -4.33 -15.14 -19.69
CA PRO A 287 -4.54 -14.48 -20.97
C PRO A 287 -3.67 -13.22 -21.09
N TYR A 288 -2.36 -13.38 -21.31
CA TYR A 288 -1.41 -12.27 -21.44
C TYR A 288 -1.67 -11.37 -22.66
N ASP A 289 -2.42 -11.86 -23.66
CA ASP A 289 -2.93 -11.07 -24.79
C ASP A 289 -3.94 -9.98 -24.34
N LYS A 290 -4.49 -10.10 -23.15
CA LYS A 290 -5.39 -9.13 -22.52
C LYS A 290 -4.68 -8.08 -21.66
N VAL A 291 -3.36 -8.01 -21.67
CA VAL A 291 -2.64 -6.95 -20.95
C VAL A 291 -2.91 -5.61 -21.61
N ILE A 292 -3.53 -4.69 -20.89
CA ILE A 292 -3.87 -3.34 -21.37
C ILE A 292 -2.83 -2.30 -20.98
N THR A 293 -2.11 -2.50 -19.86
CA THR A 293 -1.03 -1.61 -19.44
C THR A 293 -0.07 -2.30 -18.47
N GLN A 294 1.07 -1.67 -18.28
CA GLN A 294 2.12 -2.08 -17.34
C GLN A 294 2.60 -0.83 -16.62
N PHE A 295 2.87 -0.94 -15.32
CA PHE A 295 3.36 0.17 -14.52
C PHE A 295 4.24 -0.33 -13.38
N ALA A 296 5.01 0.57 -12.80
CA ALA A 296 5.75 0.31 -11.58
C ALA A 296 5.46 1.36 -10.52
N GLY A 297 5.49 0.94 -9.27
CA GLY A 297 5.39 1.83 -8.13
C GLY A 297 6.59 1.66 -7.21
N LEU A 298 7.05 2.77 -6.63
CA LEU A 298 8.19 2.79 -5.73
C LEU A 298 7.72 2.79 -4.26
N ARG A 299 7.73 1.63 -3.62
CA ARG A 299 7.41 1.54 -2.19
C ARG A 299 8.46 2.28 -1.37
N ALA A 300 8.02 3.14 -0.45
CA ALA A 300 8.87 3.74 0.57
C ALA A 300 9.26 2.67 1.61
N HIS A 301 10.43 2.04 1.41
CA HIS A 301 10.93 0.99 2.30
C HIS A 301 11.86 1.59 3.35
N GLY A 302 11.34 1.73 4.60
CA GLY A 302 12.12 2.23 5.72
C GLY A 302 13.05 1.16 6.32
N ASP A 303 14.22 1.56 6.78
CA ASP A 303 15.25 0.71 7.37
C ASP A 303 14.91 0.15 8.76
N LYS A 304 13.85 0.64 9.41
CA LYS A 304 13.44 0.22 10.76
C LYS A 304 12.58 -1.06 10.78
N GLY A 305 12.14 -1.55 9.63
CA GLY A 305 11.30 -2.75 9.55
C GLY A 305 9.85 -2.57 9.99
N ASP A 306 9.49 -1.47 10.65
CA ASP A 306 8.13 -1.10 11.07
C ASP A 306 7.72 0.27 10.52
N PHE A 307 6.51 0.72 10.81
CA PHE A 307 6.09 2.10 10.53
C PHE A 307 6.87 3.08 11.41
N ILE A 308 7.27 4.19 10.82
CA ILE A 308 7.96 5.28 11.49
C ILE A 308 6.92 6.36 11.76
N ILE A 309 6.54 6.50 13.02
CA ILE A 309 5.64 7.54 13.52
C ILE A 309 6.30 8.08 14.79
N ASN A 310 6.99 9.20 14.68
CA ASN A 310 7.74 9.80 15.75
C ASN A 310 7.57 11.32 15.74
N SER A 311 8.05 11.96 16.80
CA SER A 311 8.14 13.42 16.91
C SER A 311 9.56 13.77 17.34
N PRO A 312 10.48 13.92 16.39
CA PRO A 312 11.90 14.18 16.67
C PRO A 312 12.12 15.52 17.34
N THR A 313 11.22 16.48 17.14
CA THR A 313 11.20 17.78 17.85
C THR A 313 9.75 18.22 18.04
N HIS A 314 9.53 19.10 19.03
CA HIS A 314 8.19 19.64 19.30
C HIS A 314 7.58 20.27 18.04
N GLY A 315 6.34 19.90 17.72
CA GLY A 315 5.59 20.40 16.57
C GLY A 315 5.93 19.75 15.22
N PHE A 316 6.92 18.82 15.15
CA PHE A 316 7.21 18.06 13.93
C PHE A 316 6.93 16.57 14.16
N ILE A 317 6.16 15.97 13.25
CA ILE A 317 5.70 14.57 13.32
C ILE A 317 6.04 13.86 12.01
#